data_8cc8f4fe1d0aeba5c36b7e2d6ba13da0
#
_entry.id   8cc8f4fe1d0aeba5c36b7e2d6ba13da0
#
_cell.length_a   1.000
_cell.length_b   1.000
_cell.length_c   1.000
_cell.angle_alpha   90.00
_cell.angle_beta   90.00
_cell.angle_gamma   90.00
#
_symmetry.space_group_name_H-M   'P 1'
#
loop_
_entity.id
_entity.type
_entity.pdbx_description
1 polymer ?
#
loop_
_entity_poly.entity_id
_entity_poly.type
_entity_poly.pdbx_seq_one_letter_code
_entity_poly.pdbx_strand_id
1 'polypeptide(L)'
;MTIGNVASGVVQLQIAANTSQTLGANSGGTTALSFYGTASNVFSNASVLIENGATLTIGATNITFNGTGVATGNPQAYISAAGTGQLSFNADRTFNIGDSTFVAADQAELVVSAPISSTGAFGPVKSGFGNLLLTGTNTYTGNTTLTAGGLFLDYATLNTSKLNAAGALALNGGGNLILSGNASADTSQVVASTTLASGGFSTIRLTPGGTQKILLSLGAFTRATSAGTVRFNLPTGTQDATNGIRTTSANVNGILGGWATAANVAGLTNFAANDGTGGVVLVTSATKADITTWAAAENVTDGASGYSGTLAQNLSVISLRFNSAADSAVTVADGRVLTIYSGGVLQTSAASGSTVAPSLTGGRLVSGAGNELIFTTDVTTPSRPLAVSSAIGGAHTLTKTGNGTLKLSSTNNDFTGVTYLKAGTLQVEGGNAIGDTSLVNIATTRSSVFELLGNETVGGIVGGNSAVGGESFVRLGTFALRLNQTASQNLTSFLTGAAGSSLVMNAGSVGNLNYTQNTSATFLGSLVLNGGMFQ
;
A
#
# COMPACT_ATOMS: atom_id res chain seq x y z
N MET A 1 24.38 14.18 12.37
CA MET A 1 24.09 14.74 13.70
C MET A 1 22.93 13.99 14.33
N THR A 2 23.04 13.59 15.57
CA THR A 2 21.96 12.91 16.30
C THR A 2 21.42 13.86 17.34
N ILE A 3 20.13 14.14 17.28
CA ILE A 3 19.38 14.84 18.32
C ILE A 3 18.72 13.75 19.13
N GLY A 4 19.36 13.40 20.22
CA GLY A 4 18.97 12.30 21.08
C GLY A 4 18.49 12.78 22.42
N ASN A 5 18.04 11.84 23.13
CA ASN A 5 17.41 11.77 24.39
C ASN A 5 18.21 12.36 25.57
N VAL A 6 17.57 13.21 26.32
CA VAL A 6 17.90 13.50 27.70
C VAL A 6 16.74 13.08 28.61
N ALA A 7 17.06 12.57 29.79
CA ALA A 7 16.08 12.00 30.73
C ALA A 7 14.96 12.99 31.15
N SER A 8 15.13 14.27 30.92
CA SER A 8 14.09 15.32 31.06
C SER A 8 14.55 16.58 30.32
N GLY A 9 13.75 17.12 29.43
CA GLY A 9 13.99 18.40 28.78
C GLY A 9 13.82 18.36 27.24
N VAL A 10 13.64 19.53 26.65
CA VAL A 10 13.59 19.76 25.20
C VAL A 10 15.01 19.75 24.65
N VAL A 11 15.30 18.92 23.66
CA VAL A 11 16.57 18.98 22.91
C VAL A 11 16.34 19.73 21.62
N GLN A 12 16.90 20.90 21.50
CA GLN A 12 16.79 21.73 20.30
C GLN A 12 18.15 22.00 19.68
N LEU A 13 18.26 21.73 18.36
CA LEU A 13 19.32 22.30 17.53
C LEU A 13 18.82 23.63 16.97
N GLN A 14 19.56 24.70 17.23
CA GLN A 14 19.27 26.01 16.68
C GLN A 14 20.30 26.37 15.60
N ILE A 15 19.81 26.76 14.42
CA ILE A 15 20.64 27.30 13.33
C ILE A 15 20.50 28.82 13.42
N ALA A 16 21.61 29.50 13.75
CA ALA A 16 21.62 30.91 14.05
C ALA A 16 21.16 31.77 12.86
N ALA A 17 20.51 32.89 13.17
CA ALA A 17 19.95 33.79 12.19
C ALA A 17 21.00 34.27 11.16
N ASN A 18 20.57 34.39 9.89
CA ASN A 18 21.39 34.82 8.76
C ASN A 18 22.64 33.94 8.52
N THR A 19 22.62 32.68 8.93
CA THR A 19 23.72 31.75 8.68
C THR A 19 23.28 30.62 7.74
N SER A 20 24.24 30.00 7.08
CA SER A 20 24.05 28.78 6.29
C SER A 20 24.85 27.65 6.89
N GLN A 21 24.19 26.55 7.19
CA GLN A 21 24.81 25.34 7.71
C GLN A 21 24.52 24.15 6.81
N THR A 22 25.50 23.30 6.60
CA THR A 22 25.32 22.04 5.85
C THR A 22 25.60 20.86 6.77
N LEU A 23 24.61 19.98 6.93
CA LEU A 23 24.78 18.71 7.61
C LEU A 23 25.20 17.63 6.58
N GLY A 24 26.48 17.24 6.65
CA GLY A 24 27.00 16.08 5.91
C GLY A 24 26.69 14.76 6.65
N ALA A 25 27.03 13.63 5.99
CA ALA A 25 27.03 12.33 6.66
C ALA A 25 28.15 12.25 7.71
N ASN A 26 27.92 11.53 8.80
CA ASN A 26 29.03 11.07 9.65
C ASN A 26 29.94 10.15 8.83
N SER A 27 31.21 10.03 9.21
CA SER A 27 32.17 9.18 8.50
C SER A 27 31.64 7.75 8.36
N GLY A 28 31.36 7.33 7.13
CA GLY A 28 30.80 6.01 6.79
C GLY A 28 29.27 5.87 6.83
N GLY A 29 28.50 6.93 7.17
CA GLY A 29 27.04 6.89 7.25
C GLY A 29 26.32 7.65 6.13
N THR A 30 25.03 7.36 5.93
CA THR A 30 24.16 8.05 4.96
C THR A 30 23.21 9.07 5.62
N THR A 31 23.20 9.16 6.96
CA THR A 31 22.26 10.00 7.73
C THR A 31 22.88 11.34 8.07
N ALA A 32 22.24 12.45 7.67
CA ALA A 32 22.64 13.80 8.04
C ALA A 32 22.07 14.22 9.39
N LEU A 33 20.79 13.90 9.64
CA LEU A 33 20.04 14.29 10.83
C LEU A 33 19.25 13.10 11.34
N SER A 34 19.41 12.76 12.61
CA SER A 34 18.71 11.66 13.26
C SER A 34 18.00 12.12 14.52
N PHE A 35 16.72 11.82 14.61
CA PHE A 35 15.93 11.91 15.84
C PHE A 35 15.83 10.52 16.43
N TYR A 36 16.33 10.34 17.64
CA TYR A 36 16.48 9.04 18.27
C TYR A 36 15.90 9.03 19.69
N GLY A 37 15.08 8.03 19.99
CA GLY A 37 14.60 7.75 21.35
C GLY A 37 15.03 6.38 21.83
N THR A 38 15.29 6.25 23.11
CA THR A 38 15.60 4.96 23.76
C THR A 38 14.40 4.47 24.56
N ALA A 39 14.34 3.14 24.79
CA ALA A 39 13.22 2.43 25.43
C ALA A 39 12.83 2.95 26.83
N SER A 40 13.64 3.75 27.48
CA SER A 40 13.43 4.21 28.85
C SER A 40 13.04 5.69 29.00
N ASN A 41 12.91 6.43 27.89
CA ASN A 41 12.77 7.88 27.98
C ASN A 41 11.62 8.40 27.12
N VAL A 42 10.87 9.32 27.69
CA VAL A 42 9.83 10.10 27.02
C VAL A 42 10.48 11.01 25.99
N PHE A 43 10.09 10.93 24.72
CA PHE A 43 10.40 11.98 23.75
C PHE A 43 9.69 13.25 24.18
N SER A 44 10.39 14.18 24.70
CA SER A 44 9.90 15.55 24.83
C SER A 44 10.47 16.34 23.67
N ASN A 45 9.72 16.42 22.56
CA ASN A 45 9.87 17.42 21.50
C ASN A 45 11.30 17.68 21.03
N ALA A 46 12.01 16.63 20.55
CA ALA A 46 13.29 16.83 19.87
C ALA A 46 13.08 17.75 18.65
N SER A 47 13.78 18.86 18.56
CA SER A 47 13.50 19.84 17.53
C SER A 47 14.75 20.45 16.88
N VAL A 48 14.57 20.87 15.63
CA VAL A 48 15.47 21.78 14.92
C VAL A 48 14.73 23.08 14.71
N LEU A 49 15.32 24.20 15.13
CA LEU A 49 14.85 25.54 14.82
C LEU A 49 15.81 26.21 13.84
N ILE A 50 15.31 26.65 12.70
CA ILE A 50 16.06 27.40 11.69
C ILE A 50 15.66 28.86 11.84
N GLU A 51 16.54 29.68 12.35
CA GLU A 51 16.27 31.08 12.63
C GLU A 51 16.08 31.93 11.39
N ASN A 52 15.60 33.15 11.56
CA ASN A 52 15.31 34.08 10.47
C ASN A 52 16.53 34.30 9.56
N GLY A 53 16.33 34.16 8.25
CA GLY A 53 17.37 34.29 7.24
C GLY A 53 18.37 33.14 7.21
N ALA A 54 18.21 32.13 8.06
CA ALA A 54 19.10 30.98 8.08
C ALA A 54 18.69 29.91 7.04
N THR A 55 19.68 29.18 6.54
CA THR A 55 19.46 28.01 5.68
C THR A 55 20.16 26.79 6.28
N LEU A 56 19.39 25.74 6.53
CA LEU A 56 19.92 24.43 6.87
C LEU A 56 19.89 23.53 5.63
N THR A 57 21.07 23.23 5.08
CA THR A 57 21.19 22.33 3.94
C THR A 57 21.45 20.91 4.42
N ILE A 58 20.65 19.97 3.94
CA ILE A 58 20.86 18.54 4.16
C ILE A 58 21.83 18.03 3.09
N GLY A 59 23.07 17.78 3.47
CA GLY A 59 24.17 17.35 2.58
C GLY A 59 24.34 15.85 2.46
N ALA A 60 23.70 15.04 3.34
CA ALA A 60 23.66 13.58 3.25
C ALA A 60 22.28 13.08 2.84
N THR A 61 22.13 11.78 2.57
CA THR A 61 20.91 11.23 1.98
C THR A 61 19.69 11.26 2.89
N ASN A 62 19.85 11.02 4.20
CA ASN A 62 18.72 10.72 5.09
C ASN A 62 18.53 11.72 6.23
N ILE A 63 17.26 12.04 6.50
CA ILE A 63 16.74 12.53 7.77
C ILE A 63 16.00 11.33 8.39
N THR A 64 16.41 10.89 9.59
CA THR A 64 15.87 9.67 10.20
C THR A 64 15.11 10.00 11.46
N PHE A 65 13.95 9.38 11.64
CA PHE A 65 13.27 9.28 12.92
C PHE A 65 13.23 7.81 13.33
N ASN A 66 13.85 7.47 14.45
CA ASN A 66 13.87 6.13 14.99
C ASN A 66 13.05 6.08 16.29
N GLY A 67 11.77 5.71 16.17
CA GLY A 67 10.81 5.66 17.28
C GLY A 67 10.73 4.32 17.99
N THR A 68 11.60 3.37 17.66
CA THR A 68 11.56 2.03 18.29
C THR A 68 12.02 2.11 19.74
N GLY A 69 11.16 1.68 20.68
CA GLY A 69 11.52 1.50 22.08
C GLY A 69 11.08 2.60 23.05
N VAL A 70 10.16 3.48 22.68
CA VAL A 70 9.60 4.50 23.59
C VAL A 70 8.40 3.92 24.34
N ALA A 71 8.50 3.84 25.65
CA ALA A 71 7.49 3.17 26.47
C ALA A 71 6.29 4.02 26.90
N THR A 72 6.36 5.36 26.79
CA THR A 72 5.26 6.27 27.18
C THR A 72 5.42 7.64 26.52
N GLY A 73 4.30 8.27 26.13
CA GLY A 73 4.26 9.60 25.52
C GLY A 73 3.97 9.56 24.03
N ASN A 74 3.75 10.72 23.42
CA ASN A 74 3.56 10.88 21.98
C ASN A 74 4.89 11.38 21.38
N PRO A 75 5.77 10.50 20.86
CA PRO A 75 7.09 10.88 20.41
C PRO A 75 7.00 11.60 19.06
N GLN A 76 7.00 12.93 19.09
CA GLN A 76 7.07 13.75 17.89
C GLN A 76 8.40 14.50 17.83
N ALA A 77 8.95 14.61 16.64
CA ALA A 77 10.09 15.49 16.36
C ALA A 77 9.65 16.62 15.43
N TYR A 78 10.37 17.75 15.50
CA TYR A 78 10.02 18.96 14.76
C TYR A 78 11.21 19.53 14.01
N ILE A 79 10.98 19.95 12.76
CA ILE A 79 11.88 20.86 12.02
C ILE A 79 11.06 22.10 11.71
N SER A 80 11.37 23.19 12.41
CA SER A 80 10.64 24.46 12.32
C SER A 80 11.56 25.58 11.84
N ALA A 81 10.96 26.68 11.37
CA ALA A 81 11.69 27.87 11.00
C ALA A 81 11.04 29.12 11.55
N ALA A 82 11.85 30.14 11.83
CA ALA A 82 11.42 31.50 12.16
C ALA A 82 11.67 32.42 10.95
N GLY A 83 10.75 33.34 10.71
CA GLY A 83 10.86 34.32 9.61
C GLY A 83 11.07 33.67 8.25
N THR A 84 12.20 33.95 7.61
CA THR A 84 12.58 33.41 6.30
C THR A 84 13.56 32.22 6.38
N GLY A 85 13.70 31.59 7.55
CA GLY A 85 14.49 30.40 7.74
C GLY A 85 13.97 29.25 6.85
N GLN A 86 14.85 28.39 6.35
CA GLN A 86 14.46 27.32 5.44
C GLN A 86 15.34 26.06 5.55
N LEU A 87 14.73 24.91 5.27
CA LEU A 87 15.40 23.64 5.01
C LEU A 87 15.71 23.53 3.51
N SER A 88 16.94 23.23 3.14
CA SER A 88 17.35 23.18 1.73
C SER A 88 17.89 21.82 1.32
N PHE A 89 17.56 21.38 0.11
CA PHE A 89 18.04 20.14 -0.49
C PHE A 89 18.99 20.43 -1.66
N ASN A 90 20.13 19.73 -1.68
CA ASN A 90 21.09 19.77 -2.78
C ASN A 90 21.16 18.42 -3.54
N ALA A 91 20.27 17.51 -3.24
CA ALA A 91 19.91 16.26 -3.92
C ALA A 91 18.54 15.82 -3.38
N ASP A 92 17.93 14.76 -3.93
CA ASP A 92 16.76 14.14 -3.31
C ASP A 92 17.08 13.70 -1.88
N ARG A 93 16.18 14.00 -0.93
CA ARG A 93 16.40 13.73 0.48
C ARG A 93 15.35 12.80 1.05
N THR A 94 15.83 11.74 1.68
CA THR A 94 14.96 10.72 2.27
C THR A 94 14.63 11.06 3.73
N PHE A 95 13.34 11.19 4.00
CA PHE A 95 12.77 11.15 5.34
C PHE A 95 12.43 9.70 5.67
N ASN A 96 13.36 9.01 6.34
CA ASN A 96 13.16 7.64 6.79
C ASN A 96 12.57 7.65 8.20
N ILE A 97 11.24 7.53 8.27
CA ILE A 97 10.48 7.70 9.50
C ILE A 97 10.03 6.31 9.98
N GLY A 98 10.63 5.84 11.08
CA GLY A 98 10.20 4.63 11.77
C GLY A 98 8.82 4.84 12.42
N ASP A 99 7.98 3.81 12.38
CA ASP A 99 6.68 3.81 13.06
C ASP A 99 6.88 3.68 14.57
N SER A 100 6.16 4.49 15.31
CA SER A 100 6.13 4.44 16.78
C SER A 100 4.79 3.88 17.24
N THR A 101 4.82 2.79 17.99
CA THR A 101 3.60 2.18 18.56
C THR A 101 2.84 3.11 19.53
N PHE A 102 3.40 4.25 19.87
CA PHE A 102 2.84 5.25 20.80
C PHE A 102 2.27 6.49 20.11
N VAL A 103 2.51 6.65 18.80
CA VAL A 103 1.86 7.67 17.98
C VAL A 103 0.62 7.04 17.35
N ALA A 104 -0.54 7.70 17.48
CA ALA A 104 -1.73 7.22 16.82
C ALA A 104 -1.51 7.16 15.29
N ALA A 105 -2.13 6.22 14.62
CA ALA A 105 -1.93 5.95 13.19
C ALA A 105 -2.25 7.15 12.27
N ASP A 106 -2.97 8.15 12.78
CA ASP A 106 -3.33 9.40 12.09
C ASP A 106 -2.51 10.62 12.57
N GLN A 107 -1.48 10.40 13.37
CA GLN A 107 -0.55 11.43 13.84
C GLN A 107 0.84 11.24 13.21
N ALA A 108 1.65 12.28 13.23
CA ALA A 108 2.98 12.25 12.63
C ALA A 108 4.07 12.09 13.68
N GLU A 109 5.07 11.27 13.39
CA GLU A 109 6.31 11.17 14.15
C GLU A 109 7.25 12.34 13.88
N LEU A 110 7.26 12.86 12.66
CA LEU A 110 8.05 14.02 12.29
C LEU A 110 7.16 15.10 11.66
N VAL A 111 7.21 16.30 12.23
CA VAL A 111 6.54 17.49 11.71
C VAL A 111 7.57 18.42 11.11
N VAL A 112 7.41 18.80 9.85
CA VAL A 112 8.25 19.79 9.16
C VAL A 112 7.38 21.00 8.82
N SER A 113 7.53 22.06 9.64
CA SER A 113 6.89 23.35 9.41
C SER A 113 7.84 24.35 8.75
N ALA A 114 9.15 24.09 8.73
CA ALA A 114 10.11 24.87 7.96
C ALA A 114 9.80 24.74 6.46
N PRO A 115 9.84 25.83 5.71
CA PRO A 115 9.80 25.78 4.25
C PRO A 115 10.92 24.90 3.70
N ILE A 116 10.57 23.98 2.79
CA ILE A 116 11.55 23.15 2.09
C ILE A 116 11.85 23.78 0.73
N SER A 117 13.12 24.09 0.49
CA SER A 117 13.64 24.56 -0.81
C SER A 117 14.63 23.57 -1.42
N SER A 118 15.04 23.78 -2.66
CA SER A 118 16.10 22.98 -3.30
C SER A 118 16.98 23.83 -4.20
N THR A 119 18.25 23.44 -4.34
CA THR A 119 19.22 24.12 -5.23
C THR A 119 19.15 23.64 -6.68
N GLY A 120 18.32 22.62 -6.96
CA GLY A 120 18.09 22.01 -8.28
C GLY A 120 16.77 21.24 -8.26
N ALA A 121 16.52 20.42 -9.27
CA ALA A 121 15.31 19.61 -9.37
C ALA A 121 15.30 18.43 -8.37
N PHE A 122 15.39 18.75 -7.09
CA PHE A 122 15.43 17.81 -5.97
C PHE A 122 14.18 17.91 -5.10
N GLY A 123 13.74 16.77 -4.58
CA GLY A 123 12.53 16.68 -3.76
C GLY A 123 12.62 15.69 -2.61
N PRO A 124 11.56 15.61 -1.79
CA PRO A 124 11.49 14.68 -0.67
C PRO A 124 11.14 13.26 -1.11
N VAL A 125 11.82 12.29 -0.50
CA VAL A 125 11.48 10.87 -0.53
C VAL A 125 11.02 10.46 0.86
N LYS A 126 9.75 10.13 1.05
CA LYS A 126 9.24 9.60 2.31
C LYS A 126 9.36 8.07 2.32
N SER A 127 10.07 7.54 3.30
CA SER A 127 10.24 6.11 3.55
C SER A 127 10.03 5.77 5.03
N GLY A 128 10.06 4.46 5.36
CA GLY A 128 9.72 3.98 6.70
C GLY A 128 8.21 4.03 6.98
N PHE A 129 7.74 3.30 8.00
CA PHE A 129 6.30 3.08 8.25
C PHE A 129 5.62 4.18 9.06
N GLY A 130 6.37 5.03 9.75
CA GLY A 130 5.84 6.21 10.44
C GLY A 130 5.42 7.33 9.48
N ASN A 131 4.87 8.40 10.02
CA ASN A 131 4.23 9.48 9.28
C ASN A 131 5.08 10.77 9.29
N LEU A 132 5.15 11.42 8.14
CA LEU A 132 5.73 12.75 7.94
C LEU A 132 4.61 13.76 7.72
N LEU A 133 4.57 14.82 8.51
CA LEU A 133 3.64 15.93 8.32
C LEU A 133 4.38 17.15 7.76
N LEU A 134 3.91 17.65 6.61
CA LEU A 134 4.38 18.91 6.00
C LEU A 134 3.35 20.00 6.21
N THR A 135 3.70 21.07 6.92
CA THR A 135 2.84 22.24 7.15
C THR A 135 3.39 23.52 6.52
N GLY A 136 4.70 23.57 6.22
CA GLY A 136 5.39 24.73 5.63
C GLY A 136 4.99 25.03 4.17
N THR A 137 5.33 26.22 3.71
CA THR A 137 5.24 26.61 2.29
C THR A 137 6.49 26.11 1.57
N ASN A 138 6.36 25.05 0.77
CA ASN A 138 7.51 24.44 0.13
C ASN A 138 7.76 25.01 -1.28
N THR A 139 9.03 25.18 -1.64
CA THR A 139 9.49 25.75 -2.91
C THR A 139 10.50 24.86 -3.63
N TYR A 140 10.72 23.63 -3.17
CA TYR A 140 11.55 22.66 -3.88
C TYR A 140 10.97 22.36 -5.28
N THR A 141 11.85 22.05 -6.24
CA THR A 141 11.49 21.94 -7.66
C THR A 141 11.55 20.50 -8.21
N GLY A 142 11.93 19.54 -7.37
CA GLY A 142 11.96 18.11 -7.75
C GLY A 142 10.63 17.39 -7.57
N ASN A 143 10.68 16.08 -7.77
CA ASN A 143 9.56 15.18 -7.57
C ASN A 143 9.36 14.85 -6.09
N THR A 144 8.16 14.38 -5.73
CA THR A 144 7.89 13.80 -4.41
C THR A 144 7.71 12.30 -4.54
N THR A 145 8.43 11.53 -3.72
CA THR A 145 8.32 10.07 -3.71
C THR A 145 7.82 9.58 -2.35
N LEU A 146 6.79 8.74 -2.36
CA LEU A 146 6.24 8.09 -1.18
C LEU A 146 6.39 6.58 -1.33
N THR A 147 7.27 5.97 -0.52
CA THR A 147 7.56 4.53 -0.58
C THR A 147 6.83 3.73 0.50
N ALA A 148 6.63 4.29 1.70
CA ALA A 148 5.92 3.63 2.80
C ALA A 148 5.44 4.64 3.83
N GLY A 149 4.57 4.20 4.76
CA GLY A 149 4.02 5.02 5.83
C GLY A 149 3.11 6.13 5.34
N GLY A 150 3.01 7.24 6.10
CA GLY A 150 2.16 8.37 5.76
C GLY A 150 2.94 9.62 5.33
N LEU A 151 2.45 10.29 4.29
CA LEU A 151 2.79 11.66 3.96
C LEU A 151 1.52 12.50 4.16
N PHE A 152 1.54 13.34 5.18
CA PHE A 152 0.43 14.20 5.59
C PHE A 152 0.73 15.63 5.15
N LEU A 153 -0.19 16.23 4.45
CA LEU A 153 -0.13 17.63 4.00
C LEU A 153 -1.22 18.41 4.75
N ASP A 154 -0.80 19.30 5.63
CA ASP A 154 -1.73 20.09 6.44
C ASP A 154 -1.79 21.54 5.94
N TYR A 155 -2.99 21.97 5.62
CA TYR A 155 -3.29 23.30 5.12
C TYR A 155 -3.99 24.17 6.17
N ALA A 156 -4.19 23.69 7.40
CA ALA A 156 -4.95 24.39 8.44
C ALA A 156 -4.39 25.80 8.74
N THR A 157 -3.06 25.93 8.86
CA THR A 157 -2.42 27.20 9.16
C THR A 157 -1.97 27.95 7.90
N LEU A 158 -1.34 27.24 6.96
CA LEU A 158 -0.83 27.82 5.72
C LEU A 158 -1.49 27.11 4.53
N ASN A 159 -2.44 27.78 3.88
CA ASN A 159 -3.16 27.23 2.72
C ASN A 159 -2.38 27.46 1.41
N THR A 160 -1.14 26.99 1.39
CA THR A 160 -0.21 27.09 0.26
C THR A 160 0.22 25.70 -0.18
N SER A 161 0.64 25.52 -1.43
CA SER A 161 1.08 24.23 -1.95
C SER A 161 2.18 23.60 -1.10
N LYS A 162 2.03 22.30 -0.80
CA LYS A 162 3.00 21.51 -0.02
C LYS A 162 3.91 20.67 -0.92
N LEU A 163 3.43 20.34 -2.12
CA LEU A 163 4.18 19.58 -3.12
C LEU A 163 4.46 20.49 -4.33
N ASN A 164 5.56 20.21 -5.03
CA ASN A 164 5.86 20.90 -6.29
C ASN A 164 4.76 20.62 -7.33
N ALA A 165 4.07 21.66 -7.79
CA ALA A 165 2.98 21.55 -8.76
C ALA A 165 3.46 21.09 -10.15
N ALA A 166 4.70 21.38 -10.50
CA ALA A 166 5.34 20.94 -11.76
C ALA A 166 6.07 19.59 -11.62
N GLY A 167 6.18 19.06 -10.42
CA GLY A 167 6.82 17.77 -10.13
C GLY A 167 5.86 16.60 -10.21
N ALA A 168 6.41 15.41 -10.41
CA ALA A 168 5.64 14.16 -10.32
C ALA A 168 5.49 13.70 -8.86
N LEU A 169 4.40 12.99 -8.60
CA LEU A 169 4.19 12.19 -7.39
C LEU A 169 4.44 10.71 -7.72
N ALA A 170 5.42 10.09 -7.07
CA ALA A 170 5.66 8.66 -7.19
C ALA A 170 5.15 7.92 -5.93
N LEU A 171 4.20 7.02 -6.12
CA LEU A 171 3.68 6.12 -5.08
C LEU A 171 4.35 4.76 -5.26
N ASN A 172 5.50 4.58 -4.62
CA ASN A 172 6.45 3.49 -4.89
C ASN A 172 6.38 2.36 -3.87
N GLY A 173 5.28 2.05 -3.27
CA GLY A 173 5.33 0.92 -2.35
C GLY A 173 4.16 0.78 -1.38
N GLY A 174 3.19 1.65 -1.45
CA GLY A 174 1.99 1.49 -0.64
C GLY A 174 1.90 2.45 0.55
N GLY A 175 2.39 3.66 0.39
CA GLY A 175 2.21 4.73 1.37
C GLY A 175 0.82 5.36 1.34
N ASN A 176 0.50 6.10 2.39
CA ASN A 176 -0.73 6.85 2.54
C ASN A 176 -0.47 8.34 2.29
N LEU A 177 -1.10 8.93 1.29
CA LEU A 177 -1.12 10.39 1.10
C LEU A 177 -2.40 10.95 1.70
N ILE A 178 -2.27 11.86 2.66
CA ILE A 178 -3.42 12.46 3.37
C ILE A 178 -3.31 13.97 3.27
N LEU A 179 -4.38 14.61 2.82
CA LEU A 179 -4.51 16.07 2.79
C LEU A 179 -5.59 16.50 3.76
N SER A 180 -5.24 17.43 4.65
CA SER A 180 -6.15 18.09 5.60
C SER A 180 -6.34 19.54 5.18
N GLY A 181 -7.55 19.90 4.73
CA GLY A 181 -7.89 21.20 4.17
C GLY A 181 -7.96 22.31 5.20
N ASN A 182 -7.95 23.56 4.73
CA ASN A 182 -8.12 24.75 5.55
C ASN A 182 -9.59 24.93 5.94
N ALA A 183 -9.84 25.41 7.16
CA ALA A 183 -11.21 25.60 7.67
C ALA A 183 -11.89 26.89 7.17
N SER A 184 -11.13 27.84 6.64
CA SER A 184 -11.62 29.18 6.27
C SER A 184 -11.55 29.45 4.76
N ALA A 185 -10.83 28.62 3.99
CA ALA A 185 -10.65 28.79 2.55
C ALA A 185 -10.55 27.44 1.83
N ASP A 186 -10.94 27.41 0.58
CA ASP A 186 -10.78 26.24 -0.27
C ASP A 186 -9.29 25.90 -0.44
N THR A 187 -8.98 24.60 -0.40
CA THR A 187 -7.62 24.07 -0.49
C THR A 187 -7.40 23.41 -1.84
N SER A 188 -6.24 23.66 -2.46
CA SER A 188 -5.87 23.00 -3.71
C SER A 188 -4.40 22.56 -3.69
N GLN A 189 -4.16 21.33 -4.13
CA GLN A 189 -2.83 20.77 -4.41
C GLN A 189 -2.80 20.17 -5.81
N VAL A 190 -1.74 20.50 -6.54
CA VAL A 190 -1.50 19.97 -7.89
C VAL A 190 -0.17 19.24 -7.91
N VAL A 191 -0.08 18.17 -8.70
CA VAL A 191 1.15 17.54 -9.19
C VAL A 191 1.02 17.29 -10.69
N ALA A 192 2.13 17.30 -11.42
CA ALA A 192 2.11 17.19 -12.88
C ALA A 192 1.65 15.81 -13.38
N SER A 193 2.05 14.77 -12.66
CA SER A 193 1.71 13.37 -12.97
C SER A 193 1.85 12.49 -11.73
N THR A 194 1.27 11.29 -11.80
CA THR A 194 1.38 10.31 -10.72
C THR A 194 1.83 8.96 -11.26
N THR A 195 2.84 8.36 -10.62
CA THR A 195 3.36 7.05 -10.99
C THR A 195 3.07 6.04 -9.89
N LEU A 196 2.53 4.88 -10.25
CA LEU A 196 2.42 3.69 -9.40
C LEU A 196 3.53 2.72 -9.81
N ALA A 197 4.73 2.84 -9.24
CA ALA A 197 5.91 2.18 -9.78
C ALA A 197 6.17 0.79 -9.21
N SER A 198 6.00 0.56 -7.91
CA SER A 198 6.31 -0.73 -7.29
C SER A 198 5.12 -1.37 -6.59
N GLY A 199 5.31 -2.59 -6.11
CA GLY A 199 4.28 -3.53 -5.73
C GLY A 199 3.53 -3.27 -4.42
N GLY A 200 3.12 -2.04 -4.08
CA GLY A 200 2.35 -1.77 -2.86
C GLY A 200 0.88 -1.39 -3.09
N PHE A 201 0.15 -1.29 -1.99
CA PHE A 201 -1.22 -0.75 -1.94
C PHE A 201 -1.20 0.63 -1.30
N SER A 202 -1.43 1.68 -2.09
CA SER A 202 -1.45 3.07 -1.65
C SER A 202 -2.86 3.55 -1.35
N THR A 203 -2.99 4.50 -0.42
CA THR A 203 -4.25 5.23 -0.21
C THR A 203 -4.04 6.73 -0.38
N ILE A 204 -5.01 7.40 -0.97
CA ILE A 204 -5.06 8.87 -1.05
C ILE A 204 -6.34 9.30 -0.39
N ARG A 205 -6.24 10.12 0.66
CA ARG A 205 -7.39 10.61 1.44
C ARG A 205 -7.41 12.13 1.49
N LEU A 206 -8.56 12.72 1.19
CA LEU A 206 -8.82 14.13 1.36
C LEU A 206 -9.80 14.33 2.51
N THR A 207 -9.44 15.22 3.44
CA THR A 207 -10.28 15.59 4.58
C THR A 207 -10.51 17.11 4.50
N PRO A 208 -11.70 17.60 4.16
CA PRO A 208 -12.01 19.03 4.15
C PRO A 208 -11.84 19.68 5.54
N GLY A 209 -11.42 20.91 5.58
CA GLY A 209 -11.39 21.72 6.79
C GLY A 209 -12.77 22.34 7.09
N GLY A 210 -13.73 21.53 7.48
CA GLY A 210 -15.12 22.00 7.69
C GLY A 210 -15.95 21.99 6.42
N THR A 211 -16.55 23.12 6.03
CA THR A 211 -17.42 23.26 4.85
C THR A 211 -16.66 23.64 3.58
N GLN A 212 -15.37 23.94 3.71
CA GLN A 212 -14.54 24.36 2.57
C GLN A 212 -14.22 23.19 1.64
N LYS A 213 -13.97 23.48 0.39
CA LYS A 213 -13.63 22.49 -0.63
C LYS A 213 -12.15 22.10 -0.53
N ILE A 214 -11.86 20.88 -0.96
CA ILE A 214 -10.49 20.39 -1.05
C ILE A 214 -10.28 19.67 -2.39
N LEU A 215 -9.28 20.09 -3.12
CA LEU A 215 -8.96 19.59 -4.46
C LEU A 215 -7.53 19.04 -4.50
N LEU A 216 -7.37 17.83 -5.04
CA LEU A 216 -6.08 17.25 -5.41
C LEU A 216 -6.09 16.89 -6.90
N SER A 217 -5.21 17.52 -7.67
CA SER A 217 -4.99 17.19 -9.09
C SER A 217 -3.73 16.35 -9.25
N LEU A 218 -3.87 15.11 -9.74
CA LEU A 218 -2.84 14.09 -9.80
C LEU A 218 -2.18 13.96 -11.20
N GLY A 219 -2.67 14.74 -12.19
CA GLY A 219 -2.25 14.57 -13.59
C GLY A 219 -2.58 13.17 -14.13
N ALA A 220 -1.79 12.71 -15.09
CA ALA A 220 -1.95 11.37 -15.64
C ALA A 220 -1.28 10.32 -14.74
N PHE A 221 -1.91 9.15 -14.61
CA PHE A 221 -1.30 7.98 -13.99
C PHE A 221 -0.44 7.21 -14.98
N THR A 222 0.76 6.84 -14.53
CA THR A 222 1.60 5.85 -15.19
C THR A 222 1.70 4.62 -14.29
N ARG A 223 1.35 3.45 -14.83
CA ARG A 223 1.38 2.18 -14.11
C ARG A 223 1.81 1.05 -15.05
N ALA A 224 2.84 0.31 -14.70
CA ALA A 224 3.19 -0.95 -15.37
C ALA A 224 2.29 -2.09 -14.89
N THR A 225 2.19 -3.18 -15.65
CA THR A 225 1.53 -4.41 -15.21
C THR A 225 2.12 -4.87 -13.88
N SER A 226 1.26 -5.27 -12.96
CA SER A 226 1.64 -5.71 -11.60
C SER A 226 2.29 -4.65 -10.71
N ALA A 227 2.34 -3.39 -11.15
CA ALA A 227 2.75 -2.26 -10.32
C ALA A 227 1.73 -1.98 -9.19
N GLY A 228 1.89 -0.92 -8.43
CA GLY A 228 1.07 -0.55 -7.28
C GLY A 228 -0.44 -0.52 -7.56
N THR A 229 -1.23 -0.66 -6.51
CA THR A 229 -2.68 -0.44 -6.51
C THR A 229 -3.00 0.76 -5.64
N VAL A 230 -4.12 1.43 -5.90
CA VAL A 230 -4.50 2.64 -5.17
C VAL A 230 -5.97 2.65 -4.78
N ARG A 231 -6.25 3.18 -3.58
CA ARG A 231 -7.60 3.58 -3.15
C ARG A 231 -7.68 5.08 -2.99
N PHE A 232 -8.70 5.67 -3.60
CA PHE A 232 -9.07 7.07 -3.42
C PHE A 232 -10.18 7.16 -2.36
N ASN A 233 -9.90 7.79 -1.21
CA ASN A 233 -10.92 8.15 -0.23
C ASN A 233 -11.35 9.58 -0.53
N LEU A 234 -12.52 9.69 -1.17
CA LEU A 234 -13.06 10.94 -1.69
C LEU A 234 -13.60 11.81 -0.56
N PRO A 235 -13.46 13.14 -0.64
CA PRO A 235 -14.04 14.05 0.34
C PRO A 235 -15.57 14.12 0.22
N THR A 236 -16.20 14.77 1.17
CA THR A 236 -17.61 15.14 1.10
C THR A 236 -17.91 16.04 -0.09
N GLY A 237 -19.17 16.03 -0.57
CA GLY A 237 -19.64 16.88 -1.66
C GLY A 237 -19.44 16.27 -3.04
N THR A 238 -19.88 17.03 -4.05
CA THR A 238 -19.75 16.64 -5.46
C THR A 238 -18.28 16.67 -5.88
N GLN A 239 -17.85 15.64 -6.59
CA GLN A 239 -16.52 15.61 -7.19
C GLN A 239 -16.56 16.44 -8.48
N ASP A 240 -15.93 17.61 -8.50
CA ASP A 240 -15.97 18.55 -9.62
C ASP A 240 -14.60 19.24 -9.86
N ALA A 241 -14.59 20.34 -10.62
CA ALA A 241 -13.36 21.08 -10.91
C ALA A 241 -12.75 21.77 -9.69
N THR A 242 -13.46 21.86 -8.57
CA THR A 242 -13.09 22.61 -7.37
C THR A 242 -13.03 21.76 -6.10
N ASN A 243 -13.58 20.54 -6.14
CA ASN A 243 -13.64 19.64 -4.98
C ASN A 243 -13.39 18.19 -5.42
N GLY A 244 -12.53 17.48 -4.70
CA GLY A 244 -12.28 16.08 -4.92
C GLY A 244 -10.88 15.73 -5.42
N ILE A 245 -10.76 14.55 -5.99
CA ILE A 245 -9.52 14.05 -6.60
C ILE A 245 -9.72 14.09 -8.12
N ARG A 246 -8.71 14.57 -8.83
CA ARG A 246 -8.76 14.68 -10.30
C ARG A 246 -7.59 13.98 -10.96
N THR A 247 -7.84 13.44 -12.15
CA THR A 247 -6.82 12.86 -13.02
C THR A 247 -7.12 13.14 -14.48
N THR A 248 -6.07 13.23 -15.29
CA THR A 248 -6.20 13.29 -16.75
C THR A 248 -6.17 11.91 -17.43
N SER A 249 -6.03 10.83 -16.63
CA SER A 249 -6.09 9.46 -17.16
C SER A 249 -7.49 9.13 -17.66
N ALA A 250 -7.58 8.59 -18.85
CA ALA A 250 -8.83 8.10 -19.40
C ALA A 250 -9.25 6.77 -18.76
N ASN A 251 -10.55 6.51 -18.76
CA ASN A 251 -11.07 5.18 -18.43
C ASN A 251 -10.72 4.15 -19.50
N VAL A 252 -10.46 2.92 -19.06
CA VAL A 252 -10.42 1.75 -19.92
C VAL A 252 -11.68 0.93 -19.61
N ASN A 253 -12.62 0.85 -20.57
CA ASN A 253 -13.92 0.19 -20.39
C ASN A 253 -14.72 0.71 -19.17
N GLY A 254 -14.73 2.02 -18.98
CA GLY A 254 -15.56 2.68 -17.96
C GLY A 254 -14.93 2.79 -16.57
N ILE A 255 -13.72 2.25 -16.32
CA ILE A 255 -12.98 2.41 -15.07
C ILE A 255 -11.52 2.80 -15.35
N LEU A 256 -10.82 3.35 -14.36
CA LEU A 256 -9.37 3.64 -14.49
C LEU A 256 -8.55 2.35 -14.65
N GLY A 257 -9.08 1.24 -14.14
CA GLY A 257 -8.51 -0.11 -14.20
C GLY A 257 -8.84 -0.90 -12.94
N GLY A 258 -8.66 -2.24 -12.96
CA GLY A 258 -8.87 -3.12 -11.80
C GLY A 258 -7.96 -2.80 -10.60
N TRP A 259 -6.93 -1.99 -10.80
CA TRP A 259 -5.94 -1.56 -9.80
C TRP A 259 -6.38 -0.34 -8.97
N ALA A 260 -7.46 0.35 -9.38
CA ALA A 260 -7.92 1.59 -8.77
C ALA A 260 -9.32 1.43 -8.17
N THR A 261 -9.46 1.71 -6.89
CA THR A 261 -10.75 1.76 -6.20
C THR A 261 -11.01 3.14 -5.62
N ALA A 262 -12.27 3.49 -5.43
CA ALA A 262 -12.69 4.72 -4.75
C ALA A 262 -13.66 4.39 -3.63
N ALA A 263 -13.58 5.13 -2.53
CA ALA A 263 -14.53 5.08 -1.42
C ALA A 263 -15.03 6.50 -1.12
N ASN A 264 -16.32 6.65 -0.88
CA ASN A 264 -16.90 7.91 -0.44
C ASN A 264 -17.07 7.96 1.09
N VAL A 265 -17.43 9.11 1.61
CA VAL A 265 -17.63 9.31 3.07
C VAL A 265 -18.79 8.48 3.66
N ALA A 266 -19.72 8.00 2.84
CA ALA A 266 -20.79 7.09 3.27
C ALA A 266 -20.31 5.63 3.38
N GLY A 267 -19.02 5.36 3.15
CA GLY A 267 -18.44 4.01 3.22
C GLY A 267 -18.69 3.15 1.99
N LEU A 268 -19.31 3.69 0.94
CA LEU A 268 -19.47 2.97 -0.32
C LEU A 268 -18.12 2.88 -1.03
N THR A 269 -17.71 1.66 -1.38
CA THR A 269 -16.48 1.40 -2.14
C THR A 269 -16.80 0.73 -3.46
N ASN A 270 -16.18 1.21 -4.55
CA ASN A 270 -16.26 0.61 -5.88
C ASN A 270 -14.95 0.84 -6.66
N PHE A 271 -14.87 0.33 -7.88
CA PHE A 271 -13.78 0.71 -8.78
C PHE A 271 -13.84 2.20 -9.08
N ALA A 272 -12.67 2.81 -9.25
CA ALA A 272 -12.53 4.21 -9.58
C ALA A 272 -12.72 4.44 -11.08
N ALA A 273 -13.41 5.51 -11.42
CA ALA A 273 -13.59 5.96 -12.79
C ALA A 273 -13.27 7.47 -12.88
N ASN A 274 -12.88 7.93 -14.08
CA ASN A 274 -12.89 9.33 -14.45
C ASN A 274 -14.29 9.67 -14.96
N ASP A 275 -14.91 10.72 -14.46
CA ASP A 275 -16.26 11.16 -14.81
C ASP A 275 -16.38 11.79 -16.21
N GLY A 276 -15.29 11.79 -16.99
CA GLY A 276 -15.20 12.45 -18.31
C GLY A 276 -14.78 13.92 -18.25
N THR A 277 -14.79 14.53 -17.06
CA THR A 277 -14.29 15.90 -16.82
C THR A 277 -12.99 15.92 -16.03
N GLY A 278 -12.51 14.74 -15.59
CA GLY A 278 -11.31 14.53 -14.83
C GLY A 278 -11.55 14.24 -13.35
N GLY A 279 -12.76 14.29 -12.85
CA GLY A 279 -13.11 13.91 -11.48
C GLY A 279 -13.00 12.40 -11.27
N VAL A 280 -12.33 11.98 -10.20
CA VAL A 280 -12.32 10.57 -9.77
C VAL A 280 -13.61 10.29 -9.01
N VAL A 281 -14.38 9.34 -9.49
CA VAL A 281 -15.69 8.93 -8.92
C VAL A 281 -15.76 7.43 -8.76
N LEU A 282 -16.76 6.96 -8.00
CA LEU A 282 -17.11 5.54 -8.00
C LEU A 282 -17.79 5.18 -9.33
N VAL A 283 -17.36 4.10 -9.97
CA VAL A 283 -18.01 3.62 -11.19
C VAL A 283 -19.49 3.28 -10.90
N THR A 284 -20.36 3.56 -11.86
CA THR A 284 -21.72 3.04 -11.84
C THR A 284 -21.68 1.57 -12.28
N SER A 285 -22.05 0.67 -11.39
CA SER A 285 -22.10 -0.77 -11.66
C SER A 285 -23.54 -1.22 -11.96
N ALA A 286 -23.68 -2.21 -12.84
CA ALA A 286 -24.94 -2.91 -13.02
C ALA A 286 -25.22 -3.80 -11.82
N THR A 287 -26.29 -3.50 -11.06
CA THR A 287 -26.71 -4.33 -9.92
C THR A 287 -27.47 -5.54 -10.44
N LYS A 288 -26.87 -6.72 -10.36
CA LYS A 288 -27.39 -7.97 -10.92
C LYS A 288 -27.10 -9.14 -10.00
N ALA A 289 -28.03 -9.42 -9.10
CA ALA A 289 -27.95 -10.55 -8.18
C ALA A 289 -27.97 -11.90 -8.93
N ASP A 290 -28.84 -12.03 -9.94
CA ASP A 290 -28.92 -13.22 -10.79
C ASP A 290 -27.85 -13.18 -11.87
N ILE A 291 -26.86 -14.06 -11.79
CA ILE A 291 -25.73 -14.10 -12.72
C ILE A 291 -26.12 -14.58 -14.13
N THR A 292 -27.29 -15.20 -14.30
CA THR A 292 -27.80 -15.58 -15.61
C THR A 292 -28.24 -14.37 -16.44
N THR A 293 -28.40 -13.21 -15.81
CA THR A 293 -28.79 -11.94 -16.44
C THR A 293 -27.60 -11.05 -16.81
N TRP A 294 -26.37 -11.48 -16.48
CA TRP A 294 -25.18 -10.70 -16.79
C TRP A 294 -24.99 -10.57 -18.31
N ALA A 295 -24.52 -9.43 -18.73
CA ALA A 295 -24.16 -9.16 -20.12
C ALA A 295 -22.65 -8.87 -20.25
N ALA A 296 -22.14 -9.02 -21.46
CA ALA A 296 -20.77 -8.67 -21.76
C ALA A 296 -20.50 -7.17 -21.53
N ALA A 297 -19.26 -6.85 -21.16
CA ALA A 297 -18.77 -5.49 -20.98
C ALA A 297 -19.51 -4.68 -19.88
N GLU A 298 -20.03 -5.35 -18.85
CA GLU A 298 -20.61 -4.70 -17.67
C GLU A 298 -19.62 -4.66 -16.49
N ASN A 299 -19.70 -3.58 -15.68
CA ASN A 299 -19.18 -3.56 -14.32
C ASN A 299 -20.29 -4.11 -13.42
N VAL A 300 -20.16 -5.36 -12.94
CA VAL A 300 -21.25 -6.03 -12.22
C VAL A 300 -21.04 -5.95 -10.70
N THR A 301 -22.16 -5.78 -9.99
CA THR A 301 -22.21 -5.84 -8.53
C THR A 301 -23.43 -6.64 -8.10
N ASP A 302 -23.29 -7.36 -6.98
CA ASP A 302 -24.39 -8.04 -6.34
C ASP A 302 -25.45 -7.05 -5.83
N GLY A 303 -26.69 -7.50 -5.79
CA GLY A 303 -27.79 -6.79 -5.17
C GLY A 303 -27.87 -7.09 -3.66
N ALA A 304 -28.92 -6.58 -3.01
CA ALA A 304 -29.13 -6.79 -1.58
C ALA A 304 -29.23 -8.29 -1.18
N SER A 305 -29.62 -9.16 -2.12
CA SER A 305 -29.72 -10.62 -1.92
C SER A 305 -28.42 -11.40 -2.20
N GLY A 306 -27.33 -10.72 -2.58
CA GLY A 306 -26.10 -11.37 -3.03
C GLY A 306 -26.19 -11.93 -4.46
N TYR A 307 -25.09 -12.52 -4.95
CA TYR A 307 -25.11 -13.24 -6.23
C TYR A 307 -25.70 -14.62 -6.07
N SER A 308 -26.44 -15.05 -7.09
CA SER A 308 -27.04 -16.40 -7.18
C SER A 308 -27.13 -16.86 -8.64
N GLY A 309 -27.32 -18.17 -8.83
CA GLY A 309 -27.44 -18.78 -10.14
C GLY A 309 -26.12 -19.40 -10.65
N THR A 310 -26.12 -19.86 -11.90
CA THR A 310 -24.96 -20.49 -12.54
C THR A 310 -24.72 -19.90 -13.92
N LEU A 311 -23.50 -19.45 -14.19
CA LEU A 311 -23.08 -18.98 -15.49
C LEU A 311 -22.90 -20.19 -16.43
N ALA A 312 -23.89 -20.41 -17.29
CA ALA A 312 -23.94 -21.59 -18.18
C ALA A 312 -23.17 -21.39 -19.51
N GLN A 313 -22.63 -20.21 -19.76
CA GLN A 313 -21.89 -19.85 -20.98
C GLN A 313 -20.61 -19.09 -20.65
N ASN A 314 -19.68 -19.03 -21.60
CA ASN A 314 -18.54 -18.14 -21.47
C ASN A 314 -19.00 -16.69 -21.47
N LEU A 315 -18.47 -15.88 -20.55
CA LEU A 315 -18.83 -14.48 -20.45
C LEU A 315 -17.60 -13.63 -20.10
N SER A 316 -17.54 -12.43 -20.65
CA SER A 316 -16.56 -11.41 -20.30
C SER A 316 -17.26 -10.20 -19.68
N VAL A 317 -17.04 -9.96 -18.40
CA VAL A 317 -17.46 -8.74 -17.70
C VAL A 317 -16.26 -7.81 -17.50
N ILE A 318 -16.47 -6.52 -17.29
CA ILE A 318 -15.37 -5.57 -17.10
C ILE A 318 -14.76 -5.77 -15.70
N SER A 319 -15.59 -5.72 -14.68
CA SER A 319 -15.18 -5.90 -13.28
C SER A 319 -16.27 -6.61 -12.48
N LEU A 320 -15.87 -7.21 -11.37
CA LEU A 320 -16.76 -7.95 -10.48
C LEU A 320 -16.66 -7.38 -9.07
N ARG A 321 -17.80 -7.06 -8.43
CA ARG A 321 -17.83 -6.53 -7.06
C ARG A 321 -18.78 -7.33 -6.17
N PHE A 322 -18.28 -7.80 -5.04
CA PHE A 322 -19.04 -8.34 -3.91
C PHE A 322 -19.25 -7.24 -2.88
N ASN A 323 -20.49 -6.80 -2.70
CA ASN A 323 -20.85 -5.67 -1.84
C ASN A 323 -22.07 -5.95 -0.94
N SER A 324 -22.69 -7.11 -1.08
CA SER A 324 -23.87 -7.48 -0.31
C SER A 324 -23.52 -7.98 1.07
N ALA A 325 -24.35 -7.61 2.08
CA ALA A 325 -24.32 -8.24 3.40
C ALA A 325 -25.00 -9.62 3.42
N ALA A 326 -25.71 -10.01 2.35
CA ALA A 326 -26.24 -11.36 2.18
C ALA A 326 -25.18 -12.30 1.60
N ASP A 327 -25.42 -13.59 1.70
CA ASP A 327 -24.59 -14.62 1.10
C ASP A 327 -24.54 -14.43 -0.42
N SER A 328 -23.34 -14.50 -1.00
CA SER A 328 -23.09 -14.13 -2.38
C SER A 328 -22.16 -15.15 -3.02
N ALA A 329 -22.63 -15.85 -4.05
CA ALA A 329 -21.87 -16.88 -4.74
C ALA A 329 -21.97 -16.71 -6.27
N VAL A 330 -20.83 -16.65 -6.94
CA VAL A 330 -20.72 -16.73 -8.40
C VAL A 330 -20.31 -18.15 -8.75
N THR A 331 -21.23 -18.90 -9.36
CA THR A 331 -20.96 -20.25 -9.85
C THR A 331 -20.77 -20.22 -11.36
N VAL A 332 -19.63 -20.72 -11.83
CA VAL A 332 -19.34 -20.89 -13.25
C VAL A 332 -19.51 -22.38 -13.58
N ALA A 333 -20.32 -22.70 -14.58
CA ALA A 333 -20.53 -24.11 -14.97
C ALA A 333 -19.23 -24.76 -15.45
N ASP A 334 -19.10 -26.06 -15.29
CA ASP A 334 -17.94 -26.83 -15.73
C ASP A 334 -17.66 -26.62 -17.22
N GLY A 335 -16.38 -26.45 -17.55
CA GLY A 335 -15.92 -26.17 -18.90
C GLY A 335 -16.22 -24.74 -19.39
N ARG A 336 -16.79 -23.88 -18.56
CA ARG A 336 -17.06 -22.46 -18.89
C ARG A 336 -16.01 -21.54 -18.30
N VAL A 337 -15.90 -20.37 -18.94
CA VAL A 337 -14.90 -19.35 -18.60
C VAL A 337 -15.60 -18.04 -18.26
N LEU A 338 -15.32 -17.51 -17.08
CA LEU A 338 -15.59 -16.13 -16.72
C LEU A 338 -14.32 -15.30 -16.91
N THR A 339 -14.38 -14.35 -17.84
CA THR A 339 -13.29 -13.39 -18.08
C THR A 339 -13.57 -12.09 -17.34
N ILE A 340 -12.65 -11.66 -16.48
CA ILE A 340 -12.68 -10.32 -15.89
C ILE A 340 -11.77 -9.43 -16.75
N TYR A 341 -12.36 -8.62 -17.62
CA TYR A 341 -11.63 -7.90 -18.66
C TYR A 341 -10.60 -6.92 -18.08
N SER A 342 -10.95 -6.17 -17.03
CA SER A 342 -10.05 -5.28 -16.33
C SER A 342 -9.10 -6.00 -15.34
N GLY A 343 -9.32 -7.27 -15.12
CA GLY A 343 -8.69 -8.07 -14.07
C GLY A 343 -9.21 -7.80 -12.65
N GLY A 344 -10.10 -6.82 -12.45
CA GLY A 344 -10.52 -6.36 -11.13
C GLY A 344 -11.65 -7.16 -10.50
N VAL A 345 -11.40 -7.79 -9.35
CA VAL A 345 -12.39 -8.39 -8.44
C VAL A 345 -12.31 -7.67 -7.09
N LEU A 346 -13.41 -7.12 -6.63
CA LEU A 346 -13.49 -6.31 -5.40
C LEU A 346 -14.47 -6.94 -4.41
N GLN A 347 -14.02 -7.21 -3.19
CA GLN A 347 -14.87 -7.47 -2.03
C GLN A 347 -14.83 -6.26 -1.11
N THR A 348 -15.96 -5.57 -0.93
CA THR A 348 -16.05 -4.41 -0.04
C THR A 348 -16.30 -4.82 1.41
N SER A 349 -16.08 -3.90 2.34
CA SER A 349 -16.37 -4.12 3.77
C SER A 349 -17.87 -4.41 4.05
N ALA A 350 -18.77 -3.99 3.18
CA ALA A 350 -20.20 -4.31 3.30
C ALA A 350 -20.49 -5.82 3.26
N ALA A 351 -19.67 -6.60 2.55
CA ALA A 351 -19.80 -8.06 2.48
C ALA A 351 -19.43 -8.79 3.80
N SER A 352 -19.02 -8.07 4.84
CA SER A 352 -18.75 -8.64 6.16
C SER A 352 -20.01 -9.17 6.87
N GLY A 353 -21.19 -8.72 6.47
CA GLY A 353 -22.47 -9.13 7.06
C GLY A 353 -22.98 -10.50 6.61
N SER A 354 -22.43 -11.08 5.55
CA SER A 354 -22.85 -12.40 5.03
C SER A 354 -22.64 -13.52 6.06
N THR A 355 -23.48 -14.55 6.04
CA THR A 355 -23.34 -15.72 6.92
C THR A 355 -22.34 -16.73 6.38
N VAL A 356 -22.16 -16.76 5.05
CA VAL A 356 -21.18 -17.57 4.33
C VAL A 356 -20.20 -16.64 3.61
N ALA A 357 -18.94 -17.05 3.52
CA ALA A 357 -17.92 -16.31 2.79
C ALA A 357 -18.33 -16.10 1.31
N PRO A 358 -18.28 -14.88 0.78
CA PRO A 358 -18.50 -14.64 -0.64
C PRO A 358 -17.58 -15.50 -1.51
N SER A 359 -18.09 -16.06 -2.61
CA SER A 359 -17.36 -17.08 -3.34
C SER A 359 -17.45 -16.98 -4.86
N LEU A 360 -16.34 -17.46 -5.50
CA LEU A 360 -16.24 -17.76 -6.93
C LEU A 360 -15.96 -19.26 -7.06
N THR A 361 -16.86 -20.01 -7.67
CA THR A 361 -16.80 -21.48 -7.68
C THR A 361 -17.02 -22.05 -9.08
N GLY A 362 -16.50 -23.26 -9.32
CA GLY A 362 -16.65 -23.98 -10.58
C GLY A 362 -15.90 -23.35 -11.75
N GLY A 363 -15.97 -23.95 -12.93
CA GLY A 363 -15.42 -23.45 -14.17
C GLY A 363 -14.03 -22.85 -14.10
N ARG A 364 -13.78 -21.85 -14.93
CA ARG A 364 -12.49 -21.18 -15.03
C ARG A 364 -12.61 -19.64 -14.93
N LEU A 365 -11.69 -19.02 -14.22
CA LEU A 365 -11.55 -17.57 -14.11
C LEU A 365 -10.26 -17.13 -14.81
N VAL A 366 -10.36 -16.12 -15.67
CA VAL A 366 -9.22 -15.55 -16.39
C VAL A 366 -9.27 -14.02 -16.39
N SER A 367 -8.12 -13.38 -16.51
CA SER A 367 -8.04 -11.94 -16.79
C SER A 367 -8.20 -11.67 -18.30
N GLY A 368 -8.72 -10.51 -18.66
CA GLY A 368 -8.77 -10.02 -20.03
C GLY A 368 -7.48 -9.33 -20.49
N ALA A 369 -7.60 -8.16 -21.07
CA ALA A 369 -6.46 -7.36 -21.49
C ALA A 369 -5.60 -6.92 -20.30
N GLY A 370 -4.29 -7.08 -20.38
CA GLY A 370 -3.35 -6.63 -19.33
C GLY A 370 -2.74 -7.76 -18.49
N ASN A 371 -3.17 -9.00 -18.67
CA ASN A 371 -2.56 -10.19 -18.06
C ASN A 371 -2.36 -10.10 -16.54
N GLU A 372 -3.25 -9.44 -15.81
CA GLU A 372 -3.24 -9.32 -14.36
C GLU A 372 -4.64 -9.57 -13.79
N LEU A 373 -4.76 -10.46 -12.82
CA LEU A 373 -5.97 -10.66 -12.05
C LEU A 373 -5.78 -10.08 -10.66
N ILE A 374 -6.59 -9.08 -10.30
CA ILE A 374 -6.43 -8.27 -9.09
C ILE A 374 -7.59 -8.52 -8.15
N PHE A 375 -7.32 -9.11 -7.00
CA PHE A 375 -8.28 -9.26 -5.92
C PHE A 375 -8.07 -8.19 -4.85
N THR A 376 -8.97 -7.22 -4.80
CA THR A 376 -9.03 -6.23 -3.72
C THR A 376 -10.04 -6.69 -2.69
N THR A 377 -9.60 -7.03 -1.48
CA THR A 377 -10.47 -7.49 -0.39
C THR A 377 -10.36 -6.56 0.81
N ASP A 378 -11.50 -6.09 1.32
CA ASP A 378 -11.59 -5.12 2.41
C ASP A 378 -12.23 -5.64 3.69
N VAL A 379 -12.76 -6.85 3.66
CA VAL A 379 -13.32 -7.50 4.84
C VAL A 379 -12.19 -8.03 5.71
N THR A 380 -11.99 -7.41 6.86
CA THR A 380 -10.94 -7.79 7.83
C THR A 380 -11.36 -8.90 8.78
N THR A 381 -12.64 -9.28 8.78
CA THR A 381 -13.14 -10.42 9.58
C THR A 381 -12.57 -11.72 9.01
N PRO A 382 -11.76 -12.48 9.76
CA PRO A 382 -11.06 -13.68 9.22
C PRO A 382 -12.02 -14.76 8.72
N SER A 383 -13.23 -14.84 9.27
CA SER A 383 -14.26 -15.83 8.87
C SER A 383 -15.00 -15.47 7.56
N ARG A 384 -14.64 -14.37 6.93
CA ARG A 384 -15.30 -13.87 5.69
C ARG A 384 -14.30 -13.56 4.60
N PRO A 385 -13.37 -14.48 4.23
CA PRO A 385 -12.50 -14.29 3.08
C PRO A 385 -13.33 -14.23 1.80
N LEU A 386 -12.81 -13.60 0.75
CA LEU A 386 -13.28 -13.92 -0.59
C LEU A 386 -12.73 -15.30 -0.97
N ALA A 387 -13.61 -16.28 -1.10
CA ALA A 387 -13.23 -17.67 -1.38
C ALA A 387 -13.27 -17.94 -2.90
N VAL A 388 -12.16 -18.42 -3.46
CA VAL A 388 -12.04 -18.75 -4.88
C VAL A 388 -11.64 -20.21 -5.03
N SER A 389 -12.57 -21.03 -5.48
CA SER A 389 -12.36 -22.41 -5.86
C SER A 389 -12.52 -22.65 -7.36
N SER A 390 -12.91 -21.64 -8.14
CA SER A 390 -12.77 -21.65 -9.61
C SER A 390 -11.32 -21.81 -10.00
N ALA A 391 -11.04 -22.57 -11.06
CA ALA A 391 -9.69 -22.68 -11.60
C ALA A 391 -9.23 -21.34 -12.17
N ILE A 392 -8.14 -20.79 -11.65
CA ILE A 392 -7.50 -19.59 -12.22
C ILE A 392 -6.51 -20.03 -13.27
N GLY A 393 -6.63 -19.48 -14.48
CA GLY A 393 -5.80 -19.93 -15.58
C GLY A 393 -5.34 -18.87 -16.54
N GLY A 394 -4.26 -19.22 -17.27
CA GLY A 394 -3.65 -18.38 -18.29
C GLY A 394 -2.31 -17.77 -17.86
N ALA A 395 -1.66 -17.07 -18.79
CA ALA A 395 -0.37 -16.41 -18.55
C ALA A 395 -0.55 -15.09 -17.80
N HIS A 396 -1.22 -15.15 -16.64
CA HIS A 396 -1.54 -13.95 -15.83
C HIS A 396 -0.69 -13.89 -14.57
N THR A 397 -0.44 -12.66 -14.13
CA THR A 397 -0.05 -12.42 -12.73
C THR A 397 -1.30 -12.36 -11.86
N LEU A 398 -1.16 -12.81 -10.61
CA LEU A 398 -2.19 -12.66 -9.60
C LEU A 398 -1.77 -11.58 -8.60
N THR A 399 -2.64 -10.63 -8.33
CA THR A 399 -2.40 -9.59 -7.32
C THR A 399 -3.45 -9.68 -6.23
N LYS A 400 -3.03 -9.91 -4.98
CA LYS A 400 -3.85 -9.74 -3.78
C LYS A 400 -3.53 -8.38 -3.15
N THR A 401 -4.56 -7.57 -2.95
CA THR A 401 -4.45 -6.24 -2.34
C THR A 401 -5.65 -5.94 -1.42
N GLY A 402 -5.65 -4.79 -0.73
CA GLY A 402 -6.64 -4.50 0.32
C GLY A 402 -6.35 -5.27 1.62
N ASN A 403 -6.93 -4.81 2.74
CA ASN A 403 -6.58 -5.31 4.09
C ASN A 403 -7.29 -6.62 4.48
N GLY A 404 -8.23 -7.10 3.66
CA GLY A 404 -8.99 -8.33 3.92
C GLY A 404 -8.25 -9.60 3.49
N THR A 405 -8.99 -10.69 3.44
CA THR A 405 -8.48 -12.03 3.15
C THR A 405 -8.99 -12.54 1.80
N LEU A 406 -8.09 -13.07 0.98
CA LEU A 406 -8.40 -13.91 -0.18
C LEU A 406 -8.03 -15.35 0.15
N LYS A 407 -8.95 -16.30 -0.07
CA LYS A 407 -8.70 -17.74 0.04
C LYS A 407 -8.74 -18.37 -1.34
N LEU A 408 -7.66 -19.02 -1.75
CA LEU A 408 -7.57 -19.83 -2.96
C LEU A 408 -7.59 -21.31 -2.58
N SER A 409 -8.50 -22.10 -3.18
CA SER A 409 -8.65 -23.51 -2.86
C SER A 409 -8.82 -24.42 -4.07
N SER A 410 -8.67 -23.89 -5.28
CA SER A 410 -8.68 -24.74 -6.49
C SER A 410 -7.40 -25.56 -6.59
N THR A 411 -7.53 -26.83 -6.90
CA THR A 411 -6.40 -27.74 -7.21
C THR A 411 -6.02 -27.73 -8.70
N ASN A 412 -6.77 -26.96 -9.52
CA ASN A 412 -6.63 -26.94 -10.98
C ASN A 412 -6.15 -25.59 -11.50
N ASN A 413 -5.48 -24.80 -10.66
CA ASN A 413 -4.89 -23.53 -11.10
C ASN A 413 -3.69 -23.82 -12.02
N ASP A 414 -3.66 -23.15 -13.16
CA ASP A 414 -2.58 -23.27 -14.15
C ASP A 414 -2.04 -21.91 -14.61
N PHE A 415 -2.30 -20.85 -13.84
CA PHE A 415 -1.70 -19.55 -14.14
C PHE A 415 -0.19 -19.59 -13.87
N THR A 416 0.58 -18.97 -14.76
CA THR A 416 2.05 -19.06 -14.76
C THR A 416 2.76 -17.80 -14.33
N GLY A 417 2.02 -16.71 -14.10
CA GLY A 417 2.60 -15.43 -13.67
C GLY A 417 2.92 -15.41 -12.18
N VAL A 418 3.62 -14.34 -11.77
CA VAL A 418 3.95 -14.10 -10.35
C VAL A 418 2.69 -13.82 -9.53
N THR A 419 2.65 -14.34 -8.32
CA THR A 419 1.63 -14.01 -7.32
C THR A 419 2.15 -12.87 -6.43
N TYR A 420 1.55 -11.69 -6.55
CA TYR A 420 1.89 -10.50 -5.74
C TYR A 420 0.94 -10.37 -4.55
N LEU A 421 1.49 -10.45 -3.34
CA LEU A 421 0.78 -10.15 -2.10
C LEU A 421 1.15 -8.74 -1.64
N LYS A 422 0.30 -7.75 -1.96
CA LYS A 422 0.57 -6.32 -1.72
C LYS A 422 0.04 -5.81 -0.39
N ALA A 423 -1.00 -6.43 0.16
CA ALA A 423 -1.55 -6.13 1.47
C ALA A 423 -2.54 -7.22 1.92
N GLY A 424 -2.81 -7.30 3.23
CA GLY A 424 -3.77 -8.22 3.82
C GLY A 424 -3.31 -9.68 3.79
N THR A 425 -4.25 -10.61 3.75
CA THR A 425 -3.97 -12.04 3.87
C THR A 425 -4.30 -12.80 2.59
N LEU A 426 -3.36 -13.63 2.13
CA LEU A 426 -3.57 -14.65 1.11
C LEU A 426 -3.50 -16.02 1.76
N GLN A 427 -4.64 -16.72 1.81
CA GLN A 427 -4.76 -18.11 2.27
C GLN A 427 -4.74 -19.05 1.08
N VAL A 428 -4.00 -20.15 1.18
CA VAL A 428 -3.89 -21.18 0.13
C VAL A 428 -4.21 -22.55 0.70
N GLU A 429 -5.01 -23.33 -0.05
CA GLU A 429 -5.47 -24.66 0.32
C GLU A 429 -5.56 -25.54 -0.94
N GLY A 430 -5.29 -26.82 -0.80
CA GLY A 430 -5.51 -27.79 -1.89
C GLY A 430 -4.25 -28.26 -2.61
N GLY A 431 -3.10 -27.66 -2.35
CA GLY A 431 -1.79 -28.14 -2.84
C GLY A 431 -1.39 -27.65 -4.24
N ASN A 432 -2.27 -26.95 -4.95
CA ASN A 432 -2.01 -26.25 -6.21
C ASN A 432 -2.85 -24.97 -6.31
N ALA A 433 -3.02 -24.30 -5.18
CA ALA A 433 -3.72 -23.01 -5.13
C ALA A 433 -2.92 -21.90 -5.82
N ILE A 434 -1.60 -22.04 -5.82
CA ILE A 434 -0.65 -21.26 -6.62
C ILE A 434 0.12 -22.25 -7.49
N GLY A 435 0.33 -21.92 -8.76
CA GLY A 435 1.07 -22.82 -9.66
C GLY A 435 2.48 -23.12 -9.15
N ASP A 436 2.92 -24.36 -9.25
CA ASP A 436 4.19 -24.89 -8.74
C ASP A 436 5.45 -24.15 -9.24
N THR A 437 5.32 -23.39 -10.33
CA THR A 437 6.39 -22.55 -10.92
C THR A 437 6.21 -21.05 -10.63
N SER A 438 5.09 -20.65 -10.02
CA SER A 438 4.79 -19.23 -9.73
C SER A 438 5.58 -18.76 -8.51
N LEU A 439 6.29 -17.63 -8.67
CA LEU A 439 6.93 -16.94 -7.55
C LEU A 439 5.88 -16.22 -6.69
N VAL A 440 5.94 -16.38 -5.38
CA VAL A 440 5.18 -15.57 -4.42
C VAL A 440 6.02 -14.37 -4.01
N ASN A 441 5.57 -13.17 -4.37
CA ASN A 441 6.23 -11.91 -4.04
C ASN A 441 5.43 -11.14 -2.99
N ILE A 442 5.98 -11.06 -1.79
CA ILE A 442 5.37 -10.41 -0.62
C ILE A 442 5.84 -8.96 -0.56
N ALA A 443 4.92 -8.00 -0.42
CA ALA A 443 5.26 -6.59 -0.36
C ALA A 443 6.21 -6.27 0.82
N THR A 444 7.17 -5.40 0.55
CA THR A 444 8.18 -4.96 1.54
C THR A 444 7.77 -3.71 2.31
N THR A 445 6.60 -3.15 2.04
CA THR A 445 6.21 -1.81 2.49
C THR A 445 4.84 -1.76 3.16
N ARG A 446 4.22 -2.92 3.39
CA ARG A 446 2.95 -3.08 4.11
C ARG A 446 2.87 -4.42 4.80
N SER A 447 2.09 -4.47 5.90
CA SER A 447 1.75 -5.73 6.55
C SER A 447 1.00 -6.65 5.60
N SER A 448 1.49 -7.87 5.47
CA SER A 448 0.89 -8.89 4.62
C SER A 448 1.15 -10.29 5.16
N VAL A 449 0.20 -11.19 4.96
CA VAL A 449 0.25 -12.56 5.48
C VAL A 449 0.05 -13.55 4.35
N PHE A 450 1.02 -14.40 4.10
CA PHE A 450 0.87 -15.60 3.29
C PHE A 450 0.64 -16.80 4.23
N GLU A 451 -0.52 -17.42 4.15
CA GLU A 451 -0.97 -18.43 5.11
C GLU A 451 -1.39 -19.73 4.43
N LEU A 452 -0.84 -20.84 4.90
CA LEU A 452 -1.17 -22.16 4.43
C LEU A 452 -2.35 -22.73 5.23
N LEU A 453 -3.35 -23.24 4.53
CA LEU A 453 -4.45 -24.07 5.06
C LEU A 453 -4.36 -25.53 4.57
N GLY A 454 -3.31 -25.86 3.81
CA GLY A 454 -2.93 -27.15 3.30
C GLY A 454 -1.47 -27.14 2.86
N ASN A 455 -0.91 -28.28 2.51
CA ASN A 455 0.42 -28.31 1.87
C ASN A 455 0.36 -27.55 0.55
N GLU A 456 1.42 -26.82 0.21
CA GLU A 456 1.50 -26.03 -1.01
C GLU A 456 2.90 -26.11 -1.62
N THR A 457 2.94 -26.10 -2.96
CA THR A 457 4.20 -26.00 -3.73
C THR A 457 4.17 -24.71 -4.54
N VAL A 458 5.26 -23.95 -4.53
CA VAL A 458 5.40 -22.71 -5.31
C VAL A 458 6.77 -22.65 -5.99
N GLY A 459 6.92 -21.84 -7.02
CA GLY A 459 8.18 -21.63 -7.73
C GLY A 459 9.27 -20.94 -6.92
N GLY A 460 8.90 -20.32 -5.81
CA GLY A 460 9.78 -19.61 -4.89
C GLY A 460 9.01 -18.58 -4.07
N ILE A 461 9.68 -18.02 -3.07
CA ILE A 461 9.11 -16.97 -2.21
C ILE A 461 10.12 -15.86 -1.98
N VAL A 462 9.68 -14.61 -2.05
CA VAL A 462 10.55 -13.43 -1.94
C VAL A 462 9.85 -12.27 -1.25
N GLY A 463 10.63 -11.41 -0.63
CA GLY A 463 10.17 -10.14 -0.07
C GLY A 463 9.65 -10.23 1.36
N GLY A 464 8.73 -9.35 1.69
CA GLY A 464 8.24 -9.17 3.05
C GLY A 464 9.02 -8.12 3.84
N ASN A 465 8.62 -7.90 5.07
CA ASN A 465 9.20 -6.91 5.97
C ASN A 465 9.08 -7.34 7.43
N SER A 466 10.05 -6.94 8.24
CA SER A 466 10.09 -7.16 9.68
C SER A 466 10.07 -5.87 10.50
N ALA A 467 10.07 -4.71 9.84
CA ALA A 467 10.02 -3.45 10.57
C ALA A 467 8.64 -3.23 11.21
N VAL A 468 8.64 -2.62 12.39
CA VAL A 468 7.41 -2.25 13.12
C VAL A 468 6.48 -1.43 12.23
N GLY A 469 5.20 -1.76 12.25
CA GLY A 469 4.15 -1.13 11.43
C GLY A 469 3.99 -1.72 10.02
N GLY A 470 4.93 -2.58 9.58
CA GLY A 470 4.91 -3.21 8.24
C GLY A 470 5.21 -4.69 8.22
N GLU A 471 5.14 -5.36 9.37
CA GLU A 471 5.52 -6.77 9.50
C GLU A 471 4.72 -7.65 8.55
N SER A 472 5.41 -8.55 7.87
CA SER A 472 4.80 -9.58 7.05
C SER A 472 5.14 -10.97 7.55
N PHE A 473 4.22 -11.90 7.30
CA PHE A 473 4.29 -13.25 7.83
C PHE A 473 4.12 -14.30 6.74
N VAL A 474 4.89 -15.37 6.84
CA VAL A 474 4.64 -16.65 6.17
C VAL A 474 4.22 -17.63 7.26
N ARG A 475 2.93 -18.00 7.27
CA ARG A 475 2.33 -18.86 8.29
C ARG A 475 2.11 -20.26 7.72
N LEU A 476 2.85 -21.22 8.22
CA LEU A 476 2.75 -22.61 7.75
C LEU A 476 1.67 -23.43 8.49
N GLY A 477 1.21 -22.97 9.66
CA GLY A 477 0.33 -23.80 10.48
C GLY A 477 1.02 -25.12 10.85
N THR A 478 0.45 -26.26 10.43
CA THR A 478 1.04 -27.61 10.53
C THR A 478 1.47 -28.17 9.16
N PHE A 479 1.47 -27.35 8.10
CA PHE A 479 1.62 -27.78 6.72
C PHE A 479 3.03 -27.59 6.18
N ALA A 480 3.29 -28.14 5.00
CA ALA A 480 4.54 -28.00 4.26
C ALA A 480 4.42 -26.96 3.15
N LEU A 481 5.32 -25.98 3.15
CA LEU A 481 5.58 -25.14 1.99
C LEU A 481 6.80 -25.69 1.23
N ARG A 482 6.59 -26.05 -0.02
CA ARG A 482 7.63 -26.60 -0.90
C ARG A 482 8.02 -25.57 -1.95
N LEU A 483 9.31 -25.42 -2.18
CA LEU A 483 9.86 -24.44 -3.11
C LEU A 483 10.56 -25.14 -4.28
N ASN A 484 10.12 -24.85 -5.51
CA ASN A 484 10.79 -25.23 -6.77
C ASN A 484 11.68 -24.08 -7.27
N GLN A 485 12.55 -23.57 -6.40
CA GLN A 485 13.24 -22.30 -6.59
C GLN A 485 14.33 -22.40 -7.67
N THR A 486 14.25 -21.59 -8.71
CA THR A 486 15.20 -21.57 -9.84
C THR A 486 16.21 -20.42 -9.76
N ALA A 487 16.01 -19.46 -8.87
CA ALA A 487 16.90 -18.31 -8.64
C ALA A 487 16.99 -18.00 -7.15
N SER A 488 18.09 -17.40 -6.72
CA SER A 488 18.24 -16.97 -5.33
C SER A 488 17.24 -15.88 -4.96
N GLN A 489 16.61 -16.02 -3.80
CA GLN A 489 15.57 -15.12 -3.30
C GLN A 489 15.88 -14.69 -1.87
N ASN A 490 15.46 -13.47 -1.51
CA ASN A 490 15.57 -12.94 -0.16
C ASN A 490 14.18 -12.92 0.48
N LEU A 491 13.99 -13.67 1.56
CA LEU A 491 12.77 -13.66 2.36
C LEU A 491 13.02 -12.87 3.65
N THR A 492 12.30 -11.77 3.81
CA THR A 492 12.37 -10.88 4.97
C THR A 492 11.09 -10.86 5.80
N SER A 493 10.12 -11.73 5.47
CA SER A 493 8.92 -11.99 6.28
C SER A 493 9.25 -12.84 7.50
N PHE A 494 8.49 -12.66 8.58
CA PHE A 494 8.52 -13.61 9.69
C PHE A 494 7.97 -14.98 9.26
N LEU A 495 8.74 -16.03 9.52
CA LEU A 495 8.29 -17.41 9.30
C LEU A 495 7.72 -17.97 10.61
N THR A 496 6.49 -18.47 10.57
CA THR A 496 5.84 -19.12 11.72
C THR A 496 5.29 -20.48 11.32
N GLY A 497 5.30 -21.43 12.26
CA GLY A 497 4.76 -22.75 12.02
C GLY A 497 4.77 -23.59 13.29
N ALA A 498 3.74 -24.41 13.50
CA ALA A 498 3.64 -25.34 14.59
C ALA A 498 4.56 -26.57 14.38
N ALA A 499 4.70 -27.40 15.40
CA ALA A 499 5.37 -28.69 15.28
C ALA A 499 4.70 -29.52 14.15
N GLY A 500 5.52 -30.11 13.29
CA GLY A 500 5.07 -30.86 12.11
C GLY A 500 4.99 -30.04 10.83
N SER A 501 5.06 -28.70 10.90
CA SER A 501 5.20 -27.87 9.69
C SER A 501 6.60 -28.01 9.08
N SER A 502 6.74 -27.68 7.80
CA SER A 502 8.05 -27.68 7.15
C SER A 502 8.16 -26.64 6.03
N LEU A 503 9.34 -26.05 5.90
CA LEU A 503 9.77 -25.32 4.73
C LEU A 503 10.77 -26.20 3.96
N VAL A 504 10.46 -26.56 2.72
CA VAL A 504 11.18 -27.57 1.95
C VAL A 504 11.74 -26.96 0.67
N MET A 505 13.03 -27.02 0.47
CA MET A 505 13.64 -26.80 -0.85
C MET A 505 13.57 -28.12 -1.62
N ASN A 506 12.80 -28.18 -2.70
CA ASN A 506 12.63 -29.42 -3.48
C ASN A 506 13.92 -29.82 -4.23
N ALA A 507 14.04 -31.10 -4.54
CA ALA A 507 15.09 -31.60 -5.43
C ALA A 507 14.98 -30.90 -6.81
N GLY A 508 16.11 -30.39 -7.31
CA GLY A 508 16.13 -29.57 -8.53
C GLY A 508 16.06 -28.06 -8.29
N SER A 509 15.78 -27.59 -7.07
CA SER A 509 16.01 -26.18 -6.72
C SER A 509 17.50 -25.85 -6.84
N VAL A 510 17.83 -24.79 -7.58
CA VAL A 510 19.22 -24.35 -7.82
C VAL A 510 19.53 -23.00 -7.19
N GLY A 511 18.51 -22.24 -6.82
CA GLY A 511 18.65 -20.95 -6.14
C GLY A 511 18.73 -21.08 -4.63
N ASN A 512 19.31 -20.09 -3.98
CA ASN A 512 19.37 -19.99 -2.51
C ASN A 512 18.13 -19.27 -1.97
N LEU A 513 17.63 -19.69 -0.82
CA LEU A 513 16.72 -18.88 -0.02
C LEU A 513 17.52 -18.21 1.10
N ASN A 514 17.74 -16.90 0.95
CA ASN A 514 18.39 -16.08 1.95
C ASN A 514 17.30 -15.61 2.94
N TYR A 515 17.34 -16.13 4.16
CA TYR A 515 16.40 -15.78 5.21
C TYR A 515 17.08 -14.83 6.21
N THR A 516 16.70 -13.56 6.19
CA THR A 516 17.40 -12.50 6.95
C THR A 516 16.63 -12.03 8.17
N GLN A 517 15.76 -12.87 8.75
CA GLN A 517 14.97 -12.46 9.90
C GLN A 517 15.70 -12.59 11.23
N ASN A 518 15.49 -11.57 12.07
CA ASN A 518 15.91 -11.58 13.47
C ASN A 518 14.69 -11.76 14.39
N THR A 519 14.43 -13.01 14.76
CA THR A 519 14.01 -13.51 16.08
C THR A 519 12.84 -12.90 16.85
N SER A 520 11.60 -12.86 16.34
CA SER A 520 10.47 -12.92 17.30
C SER A 520 9.33 -13.85 16.89
N ALA A 521 9.38 -14.42 15.71
CA ALA A 521 8.38 -15.37 15.25
C ALA A 521 8.76 -16.81 15.66
N THR A 522 7.83 -17.54 16.25
CA THR A 522 8.05 -18.92 16.67
C THR A 522 7.87 -19.86 15.49
N PHE A 523 8.95 -20.34 14.91
CA PHE A 523 8.94 -21.43 13.96
C PHE A 523 9.39 -22.72 14.67
N LEU A 524 8.43 -23.62 14.90
CA LEU A 524 8.66 -24.93 15.53
C LEU A 524 8.75 -26.08 14.50
N GLY A 525 8.68 -25.73 13.21
CA GLY A 525 8.77 -26.68 12.10
C GLY A 525 10.19 -27.08 11.74
N SER A 526 10.32 -27.79 10.63
CA SER A 526 11.60 -28.23 10.09
C SER A 526 11.96 -27.47 8.79
N LEU A 527 13.27 -27.25 8.60
CA LEU A 527 13.84 -26.82 7.33
C LEU A 527 14.40 -28.06 6.63
N VAL A 528 13.94 -28.35 5.40
CA VAL A 528 14.33 -29.54 4.66
C VAL A 528 14.99 -29.12 3.35
N LEU A 529 16.23 -29.58 3.14
CA LEU A 529 17.01 -29.30 1.95
C LEU A 529 17.13 -30.57 1.11
N ASN A 530 16.45 -30.60 -0.03
CA ASN A 530 16.62 -31.62 -1.06
C ASN A 530 17.35 -31.04 -2.29
N GLY A 531 17.51 -29.72 -2.36
CA GLY A 531 18.22 -28.96 -3.38
C GLY A 531 18.43 -27.53 -2.95
N GLY A 532 19.21 -26.71 -3.66
CA GLY A 532 19.48 -25.32 -3.29
C GLY A 532 20.20 -25.17 -1.94
N MET A 533 20.05 -24.01 -1.32
CA MET A 533 20.65 -23.67 -0.01
C MET A 533 19.72 -22.74 0.79
N PHE A 534 19.68 -22.92 2.12
CA PHE A 534 19.23 -21.88 3.06
C PHE A 534 20.45 -21.07 3.54
N GLN A 535 20.34 -19.74 3.52
CA GLN A 535 21.36 -18.82 4.03
C GLN A 535 20.75 -17.82 5.02
#